data_f0d389aff67014de43648762b798c124
#
_entry.id   f0d389aff67014de43648762b798c124
#
_cell.length_a   1.000
_cell.length_b   1.000
_cell.length_c   1.000
_cell.angle_alpha   90.00
_cell.angle_beta   90.00
_cell.angle_gamma   90.00
#
_symmetry.space_group_name_H-M   'P 1'
#
loop_
_entity.id
_entity.type
_entity.pdbx_description
1 polymer ?
#
loop_
_entity_poly.entity_id
_entity_poly.type
_entity_poly.pdbx_seq_one_letter_code
_entity_poly.pdbx_strand_id
1 'polypeptide(L)'
;MTIGKKGELFMGLMTNRIMHFILAVAIASTAAIAAKAKPLTVWIMPNGASPQEILEKRLEIYSKKTGIPTKVEVLDWGEAWTRISQALAGQQPAPDVLQLGTTWIPYFASRKEIKPLNENLSTIQPERFVPVSWNTTHIDEDTTIYSVPWFIDIRPVLANKRILAEHGITRDSVRTYEGFKNAIRKINSKDEVLDDGAHVKGFAFPGKSDWNIPHNFAPWIWSNGGSFIKKDENGKWHANILSRETLLGISSYLHFIMDTLVNPEALQTNTAQIAQQFNNGELAFIVSTSEIVMQTRFHGSMGGLSNARIGSDSIMVLPIPKGKVGSVSFIGGSNLAIPASNKRKEAFDLLLFLTEDENLDAYTKQIGFLPPSRKVLQEWAKDEDYNILVRALETGRAYMAIPEWGELEQLLVAMFSAIWEQMEIPSLYSEDKLYETFQQYTAEINKKLNYPTNSMMTAAEFKAAWNKINEEQTPVVEVAKDSTNGVVDDNMKTAPFVFAVMLILGFLFAFLRKRKK
;
A
#
# COMPACT_ATOMS: atom_id res chain seq x y z
N MET A 1 -29.57 -60.62 -71.40
CA MET A 1 -28.30 -60.01 -71.00
C MET A 1 -28.55 -58.52 -70.56
N THR A 2 -29.29 -58.25 -69.45
CA THR A 2 -29.61 -56.90 -69.03
C THR A 2 -30.00 -56.81 -67.53
N ILE A 3 -29.36 -57.58 -66.64
CA ILE A 3 -29.64 -57.56 -65.19
C ILE A 3 -28.41 -57.08 -64.40
N GLY A 4 -27.20 -56.99 -64.98
CA GLY A 4 -25.97 -56.62 -64.25
C GLY A 4 -25.77 -55.15 -63.98
N LYS A 5 -26.26 -54.23 -64.79
CA LYS A 5 -25.96 -52.78 -64.67
C LYS A 5 -26.81 -51.98 -63.62
N LYS A 6 -27.98 -52.50 -63.23
CA LYS A 6 -28.82 -51.84 -62.22
C LYS A 6 -28.37 -52.07 -60.74
N GLY A 7 -27.69 -53.24 -60.53
CA GLY A 7 -27.17 -53.55 -59.16
C GLY A 7 -25.94 -52.76 -58.76
N GLU A 8 -25.03 -52.51 -59.72
CA GLU A 8 -23.81 -51.70 -59.43
C GLU A 8 -24.11 -50.24 -59.22
N LEU A 9 -25.12 -49.67 -59.92
CA LEU A 9 -25.53 -48.27 -59.72
C LEU A 9 -26.21 -48.07 -58.37
N PHE A 10 -26.97 -49.06 -57.87
CA PHE A 10 -27.65 -48.98 -56.57
C PHE A 10 -26.68 -49.18 -55.42
N MET A 11 -25.66 -49.98 -55.53
CA MET A 11 -24.62 -50.20 -54.54
C MET A 11 -23.68 -49.02 -54.47
N GLY A 12 -23.33 -48.34 -55.57
CA GLY A 12 -22.54 -47.08 -55.55
C GLY A 12 -23.25 -45.87 -54.92
N LEU A 13 -24.57 -45.78 -55.11
CA LEU A 13 -25.40 -44.74 -54.47
C LEU A 13 -25.60 -44.96 -52.96
N MET A 14 -25.65 -46.26 -52.56
CA MET A 14 -25.78 -46.61 -51.14
C MET A 14 -24.47 -46.39 -50.36
N THR A 15 -23.33 -46.76 -50.93
CA THR A 15 -22.00 -46.52 -50.35
C THR A 15 -21.69 -44.99 -50.23
N ASN A 16 -22.05 -44.23 -51.27
CA ASN A 16 -21.86 -42.78 -51.23
C ASN A 16 -22.72 -42.09 -50.14
N ARG A 17 -24.00 -42.54 -49.99
CA ARG A 17 -24.87 -42.03 -48.91
C ARG A 17 -24.39 -42.40 -47.49
N ILE A 18 -23.88 -43.65 -47.34
CA ILE A 18 -23.30 -44.08 -46.04
C ILE A 18 -22.02 -43.30 -45.73
N MET A 19 -21.18 -43.07 -46.74
CA MET A 19 -19.94 -42.26 -46.53
C MET A 19 -20.23 -40.82 -46.21
N HIS A 20 -21.23 -40.18 -46.82
CA HIS A 20 -21.67 -38.83 -46.47
C HIS A 20 -22.33 -38.77 -45.09
N PHE A 21 -23.07 -39.82 -44.70
CA PHE A 21 -23.64 -39.88 -43.34
C PHE A 21 -22.56 -40.05 -42.26
N ILE A 22 -21.55 -40.90 -42.51
CA ILE A 22 -20.39 -41.09 -41.62
C ILE A 22 -19.57 -39.81 -41.53
N LEU A 23 -19.36 -39.09 -42.64
CA LEU A 23 -18.66 -37.81 -42.66
C LEU A 23 -19.45 -36.73 -41.95
N ALA A 24 -20.76 -36.68 -42.13
CA ALA A 24 -21.64 -35.74 -41.43
C ALA A 24 -21.71 -36.01 -39.90
N VAL A 25 -21.73 -37.31 -39.52
CA VAL A 25 -21.67 -37.69 -38.09
C VAL A 25 -20.31 -37.42 -37.50
N ALA A 26 -19.20 -37.60 -38.24
CA ALA A 26 -17.84 -37.25 -37.81
C ALA A 26 -17.69 -35.72 -37.65
N ILE A 27 -18.23 -34.93 -38.60
CA ILE A 27 -18.23 -33.46 -38.53
C ILE A 27 -19.15 -32.96 -37.38
N ALA A 28 -20.32 -33.59 -37.20
CA ALA A 28 -21.21 -33.26 -36.06
C ALA A 28 -20.60 -33.68 -34.71
N SER A 29 -19.86 -34.80 -34.68
CA SER A 29 -19.14 -35.23 -33.46
C SER A 29 -17.97 -34.32 -33.13
N THR A 30 -17.23 -33.81 -34.12
CA THR A 30 -16.17 -32.81 -33.90
C THR A 30 -16.73 -31.43 -33.56
N ALA A 31 -17.90 -31.05 -34.07
CA ALA A 31 -18.59 -29.83 -33.68
C ALA A 31 -19.24 -29.90 -32.27
N ALA A 32 -19.67 -31.10 -31.86
CA ALA A 32 -20.24 -31.32 -30.51
C ALA A 32 -19.16 -31.36 -29.39
N ILE A 33 -17.88 -31.59 -29.73
CA ILE A 33 -16.77 -31.60 -28.74
C ILE A 33 -16.25 -30.21 -28.44
N ALA A 34 -16.62 -29.18 -29.20
CA ALA A 34 -16.36 -27.80 -28.88
C ALA A 34 -17.48 -27.20 -27.98
N ALA A 35 -17.89 -27.88 -26.92
CA ALA A 35 -18.54 -27.20 -25.82
C ALA A 35 -17.52 -26.15 -25.32
N LYS A 36 -17.79 -24.88 -25.64
CA LYS A 36 -16.90 -23.75 -25.32
C LYS A 36 -16.58 -23.84 -23.84
N ALA A 37 -15.34 -24.15 -23.50
CA ALA A 37 -14.93 -24.27 -22.10
C ALA A 37 -15.40 -23.02 -21.33
N LYS A 38 -16.04 -23.24 -20.19
CA LYS A 38 -16.51 -22.11 -19.36
C LYS A 38 -15.29 -21.23 -18.99
N PRO A 39 -15.32 -19.92 -19.23
CA PRO A 39 -14.21 -19.05 -18.88
C PRO A 39 -13.76 -19.22 -17.43
N LEU A 40 -12.45 -19.16 -17.19
CA LEU A 40 -11.90 -18.95 -15.86
C LEU A 40 -12.03 -17.46 -15.50
N THR A 41 -12.58 -17.18 -14.35
CA THR A 41 -12.78 -15.81 -13.87
C THR A 41 -11.71 -15.42 -12.87
N VAL A 42 -11.13 -14.23 -13.06
CA VAL A 42 -10.12 -13.66 -12.18
C VAL A 42 -10.63 -12.33 -11.65
N TRP A 43 -10.72 -12.19 -10.35
CA TRP A 43 -11.02 -10.90 -9.71
C TRP A 43 -9.74 -10.24 -9.23
N ILE A 44 -9.57 -8.96 -9.59
CA ILE A 44 -8.45 -8.12 -9.14
C ILE A 44 -8.96 -6.78 -8.65
N MET A 45 -8.11 -6.03 -7.94
CA MET A 45 -8.30 -4.62 -7.67
C MET A 45 -7.43 -3.78 -8.63
N PRO A 46 -7.65 -2.45 -8.72
CA PRO A 46 -6.83 -1.57 -9.56
C PRO A 46 -5.34 -1.66 -9.17
N ASN A 47 -4.52 -2.15 -10.10
CA ASN A 47 -3.08 -2.27 -9.97
C ASN A 47 -2.48 -1.58 -11.21
N GLY A 48 -1.91 -0.39 -11.04
CA GLY A 48 -1.46 0.42 -12.17
C GLY A 48 -2.59 1.16 -12.90
N ALA A 49 -2.24 1.83 -13.98
CA ALA A 49 -3.15 2.71 -14.71
C ALA A 49 -4.22 1.99 -15.56
N SER A 50 -3.95 0.76 -15.99
CA SER A 50 -4.83 -0.04 -16.84
C SER A 50 -4.88 -1.50 -16.37
N PRO A 51 -5.38 -1.77 -15.15
CA PRO A 51 -5.22 -3.08 -14.49
C PRO A 51 -5.84 -4.23 -15.28
N GLN A 52 -7.01 -4.02 -15.85
CA GLN A 52 -7.70 -5.05 -16.63
C GLN A 52 -6.91 -5.40 -17.90
N GLU A 53 -6.57 -4.40 -18.70
CA GLU A 53 -5.88 -4.60 -19.99
C GLU A 53 -4.50 -5.26 -19.81
N ILE A 54 -3.76 -4.84 -18.78
CA ILE A 54 -2.44 -5.40 -18.45
C ILE A 54 -2.57 -6.91 -18.14
N LEU A 55 -3.54 -7.30 -17.33
CA LEU A 55 -3.74 -8.68 -16.96
C LEU A 55 -4.29 -9.51 -18.15
N GLU A 56 -5.25 -8.98 -18.90
CA GLU A 56 -5.83 -9.66 -20.08
C GLU A 56 -4.76 -10.04 -21.10
N LYS A 57 -3.75 -9.20 -21.34
CA LYS A 57 -2.61 -9.53 -22.21
C LYS A 57 -1.84 -10.80 -21.74
N ARG A 58 -1.69 -10.99 -20.43
CA ARG A 58 -1.08 -12.21 -19.87
C ARG A 58 -2.01 -13.40 -20.00
N LEU A 59 -3.28 -13.19 -19.74
CA LEU A 59 -4.31 -14.24 -19.81
C LEU A 59 -4.58 -14.72 -21.25
N GLU A 60 -4.39 -13.89 -22.26
CA GLU A 60 -4.41 -14.33 -23.67
C GLU A 60 -3.35 -15.39 -23.97
N ILE A 61 -2.15 -15.27 -23.38
CA ILE A 61 -1.08 -16.28 -23.53
C ILE A 61 -1.54 -17.60 -22.91
N TYR A 62 -2.12 -17.55 -21.70
CA TYR A 62 -2.70 -18.73 -21.04
C TYR A 62 -3.80 -19.36 -21.89
N SER A 63 -4.74 -18.56 -22.36
CA SER A 63 -5.87 -19.04 -23.20
C SER A 63 -5.41 -19.66 -24.49
N LYS A 64 -4.39 -19.10 -25.16
CA LYS A 64 -3.79 -19.68 -26.38
C LYS A 64 -3.08 -21.02 -26.08
N LYS A 65 -2.41 -21.12 -24.92
CA LYS A 65 -1.67 -22.35 -24.52
C LYS A 65 -2.60 -23.48 -24.11
N THR A 66 -3.72 -23.17 -23.44
CA THR A 66 -4.60 -24.17 -22.82
C THR A 66 -5.92 -24.41 -23.57
N GLY A 67 -6.32 -23.49 -24.44
CA GLY A 67 -7.64 -23.46 -25.06
C GLY A 67 -8.77 -23.02 -24.11
N ILE A 68 -8.46 -22.64 -22.88
CA ILE A 68 -9.44 -22.21 -21.87
C ILE A 68 -9.57 -20.70 -21.91
N PRO A 69 -10.76 -20.13 -22.20
CA PRO A 69 -10.98 -18.69 -22.15
C PRO A 69 -10.90 -18.18 -20.72
N THR A 70 -10.53 -16.91 -20.58
CA THR A 70 -10.43 -16.23 -19.29
C THR A 70 -11.24 -14.94 -19.29
N LYS A 71 -11.63 -14.48 -18.11
CA LYS A 71 -12.34 -13.21 -17.92
C LYS A 71 -11.78 -12.52 -16.66
N VAL A 72 -11.45 -11.23 -16.79
CA VAL A 72 -11.05 -10.37 -15.66
C VAL A 72 -12.23 -9.53 -15.19
N GLU A 73 -12.33 -9.32 -13.90
CA GLU A 73 -13.20 -8.33 -13.29
C GLU A 73 -12.39 -7.52 -12.30
N VAL A 74 -12.45 -6.18 -12.43
CA VAL A 74 -11.75 -5.24 -11.56
C VAL A 74 -12.72 -4.72 -10.52
N LEU A 75 -12.39 -4.89 -9.24
CA LEU A 75 -13.18 -4.43 -8.11
C LEU A 75 -12.55 -3.15 -7.55
N ASP A 76 -13.34 -2.13 -7.28
CA ASP A 76 -12.84 -0.96 -6.54
C ASP A 76 -12.36 -1.37 -5.13
N TRP A 77 -11.23 -0.80 -4.66
CA TRP A 77 -10.67 -1.12 -3.35
C TRP A 77 -11.65 -0.85 -2.19
N GLY A 78 -12.47 0.20 -2.30
CA GLY A 78 -13.46 0.53 -1.28
C GLY A 78 -14.61 -0.49 -1.17
N GLU A 79 -14.92 -1.20 -2.25
CA GLU A 79 -16.00 -2.19 -2.31
C GLU A 79 -15.49 -3.64 -2.28
N ALA A 80 -14.21 -3.86 -2.61
CA ALA A 80 -13.64 -5.18 -2.80
C ALA A 80 -13.82 -6.10 -1.58
N TRP A 81 -13.55 -5.59 -0.38
CA TRP A 81 -13.75 -6.35 0.87
C TRP A 81 -15.16 -6.91 0.98
N THR A 82 -16.17 -6.09 0.78
CA THR A 82 -17.58 -6.49 0.89
C THR A 82 -17.96 -7.50 -0.18
N ARG A 83 -17.60 -7.24 -1.44
CA ARG A 83 -17.91 -8.14 -2.56
C ARG A 83 -17.23 -9.49 -2.43
N ILE A 84 -15.95 -9.51 -2.07
CA ILE A 84 -15.18 -10.75 -1.87
C ILE A 84 -15.77 -11.54 -0.69
N SER A 85 -16.05 -10.90 0.45
CA SER A 85 -16.66 -11.55 1.60
C SER A 85 -18.00 -12.21 1.28
N GLN A 86 -18.87 -11.53 0.52
CA GLN A 86 -20.16 -12.07 0.08
C GLN A 86 -19.98 -13.27 -0.86
N ALA A 87 -19.04 -13.19 -1.80
CA ALA A 87 -18.77 -14.28 -2.75
C ALA A 87 -18.19 -15.51 -2.05
N LEU A 88 -17.22 -15.31 -1.14
CA LEU A 88 -16.59 -16.41 -0.41
C LEU A 88 -17.55 -17.05 0.61
N ALA A 89 -18.48 -16.28 1.18
CA ALA A 89 -19.57 -16.79 2.01
C ALA A 89 -20.71 -17.48 1.20
N GLY A 90 -20.59 -17.54 -0.14
CA GLY A 90 -21.57 -18.21 -1.02
C GLY A 90 -22.85 -17.41 -1.29
N GLN A 91 -22.88 -16.12 -0.98
CA GLN A 91 -24.05 -15.25 -1.22
C GLN A 91 -24.12 -14.78 -2.68
N GLN A 92 -23.03 -14.86 -3.44
CA GLN A 92 -22.93 -14.58 -4.85
C GLN A 92 -21.87 -15.48 -5.51
N PRO A 93 -21.82 -15.61 -6.84
CA PRO A 93 -20.81 -16.40 -7.52
C PRO A 93 -19.40 -15.91 -7.21
N ALA A 94 -18.53 -16.82 -6.76
CA ALA A 94 -17.12 -16.53 -6.54
C ALA A 94 -16.32 -16.70 -7.85
N PRO A 95 -15.18 -16.00 -8.03
CA PRO A 95 -14.27 -16.20 -9.14
C PRO A 95 -13.53 -17.53 -9.03
N ASP A 96 -12.76 -17.89 -10.07
CA ASP A 96 -11.88 -19.07 -10.04
C ASP A 96 -10.56 -18.75 -9.32
N VAL A 97 -10.01 -17.55 -9.53
CA VAL A 97 -8.83 -17.00 -8.85
C VAL A 97 -9.14 -15.58 -8.42
N LEU A 98 -8.67 -15.18 -7.24
CA LEU A 98 -8.85 -13.83 -6.75
C LEU A 98 -7.57 -13.24 -6.15
N GLN A 99 -7.39 -11.96 -6.38
CA GLN A 99 -6.41 -11.16 -5.67
C GLN A 99 -6.94 -10.86 -4.27
N LEU A 100 -6.08 -11.02 -3.26
CA LEU A 100 -6.32 -10.58 -1.89
C LEU A 100 -5.14 -9.73 -1.43
N GLY A 101 -5.43 -8.61 -0.75
CA GLY A 101 -4.41 -7.91 0.01
C GLY A 101 -3.76 -8.84 1.03
N THR A 102 -2.47 -8.68 1.27
CA THR A 102 -1.72 -9.56 2.17
C THR A 102 -2.32 -9.64 3.57
N THR A 103 -2.93 -8.57 4.05
CA THR A 103 -3.60 -8.49 5.36
C THR A 103 -4.96 -9.21 5.40
N TRP A 104 -5.53 -9.56 4.24
CA TRP A 104 -6.84 -10.23 4.14
C TRP A 104 -6.74 -11.76 4.15
N ILE A 105 -5.57 -12.30 3.77
CA ILE A 105 -5.34 -13.76 3.73
C ILE A 105 -5.66 -14.44 5.06
N PRO A 106 -5.15 -13.98 6.22
CA PRO A 106 -5.42 -14.64 7.50
C PRO A 106 -6.90 -14.67 7.86
N TYR A 107 -7.64 -13.62 7.55
CA TYR A 107 -9.08 -13.54 7.81
C TYR A 107 -9.85 -14.62 7.03
N PHE A 108 -9.69 -14.67 5.71
CA PHE A 108 -10.41 -15.64 4.88
C PHE A 108 -9.93 -17.09 5.10
N ALA A 109 -8.64 -17.27 5.41
CA ALA A 109 -8.06 -18.55 5.76
C ALA A 109 -8.66 -19.13 7.05
N SER A 110 -8.75 -18.32 8.13
CA SER A 110 -9.31 -18.74 9.42
C SER A 110 -10.78 -19.18 9.31
N ARG A 111 -11.51 -18.60 8.36
CA ARG A 111 -12.90 -18.93 8.06
C ARG A 111 -13.06 -20.10 7.09
N LYS A 112 -11.94 -20.65 6.59
CA LYS A 112 -11.90 -21.72 5.57
C LYS A 112 -12.61 -21.34 4.27
N GLU A 113 -12.56 -20.07 3.92
CA GLU A 113 -13.19 -19.49 2.72
C GLU A 113 -12.28 -19.52 1.50
N ILE A 114 -10.98 -19.73 1.69
CA ILE A 114 -9.98 -19.97 0.64
C ILE A 114 -9.28 -21.32 0.85
N LYS A 115 -8.80 -21.91 -0.26
CA LYS A 115 -8.23 -23.26 -0.24
C LYS A 115 -6.86 -23.32 0.40
N PRO A 116 -6.56 -24.35 1.21
CA PRO A 116 -5.19 -24.72 1.54
C PRO A 116 -4.48 -25.24 0.27
N LEU A 117 -3.19 -24.90 0.13
CA LEU A 117 -2.35 -25.21 -1.02
C LEU A 117 -1.17 -26.12 -0.69
N ASN A 118 -1.12 -26.70 0.51
CA ASN A 118 0.02 -27.50 0.99
C ASN A 118 0.36 -28.70 0.09
N GLU A 119 -0.63 -29.33 -0.51
CA GLU A 119 -0.43 -30.45 -1.44
C GLU A 119 0.35 -30.04 -2.71
N ASN A 120 0.42 -28.74 -2.98
CA ASN A 120 1.03 -28.15 -4.16
C ASN A 120 2.37 -27.47 -3.90
N LEU A 121 2.93 -27.54 -2.67
CA LEU A 121 4.15 -26.82 -2.28
C LEU A 121 5.34 -27.14 -3.18
N SER A 122 5.51 -28.41 -3.61
CA SER A 122 6.60 -28.79 -4.52
C SER A 122 6.51 -28.10 -5.89
N THR A 123 5.30 -27.76 -6.33
CA THR A 123 5.05 -27.04 -7.60
C THR A 123 5.16 -25.53 -7.41
N ILE A 124 4.69 -25.01 -6.28
CA ILE A 124 4.76 -23.58 -5.94
C ILE A 124 6.22 -23.15 -5.68
N GLN A 125 7.05 -24.02 -5.08
CA GLN A 125 8.44 -23.76 -4.74
C GLN A 125 8.61 -22.51 -3.84
N PRO A 126 8.27 -22.61 -2.54
CA PRO A 126 8.29 -21.49 -1.59
C PRO A 126 9.60 -20.71 -1.55
N GLU A 127 10.72 -21.41 -1.69
CA GLU A 127 12.08 -20.87 -1.64
C GLU A 127 12.39 -19.86 -2.73
N ARG A 128 11.63 -19.81 -3.82
CA ARG A 128 11.79 -18.81 -4.88
C ARG A 128 11.27 -17.43 -4.50
N PHE A 129 10.44 -17.34 -3.46
CA PHE A 129 9.88 -16.07 -3.00
C PHE A 129 10.73 -15.43 -1.90
N VAL A 130 10.67 -14.10 -1.78
CA VAL A 130 11.30 -13.39 -0.66
C VAL A 130 10.51 -13.66 0.63
N PRO A 131 11.20 -13.82 1.79
CA PRO A 131 10.56 -14.22 3.05
C PRO A 131 9.43 -13.30 3.47
N VAL A 132 9.61 -11.97 3.37
CA VAL A 132 8.60 -10.99 3.79
C VAL A 132 7.29 -11.14 3.02
N SER A 133 7.34 -11.53 1.74
CA SER A 133 6.15 -11.80 0.93
C SER A 133 5.59 -13.20 1.20
N TRP A 134 6.47 -14.21 1.34
CA TRP A 134 6.02 -15.57 1.65
C TRP A 134 5.30 -15.67 2.99
N ASN A 135 5.75 -14.94 4.01
CA ASN A 135 5.12 -14.91 5.34
C ASN A 135 3.69 -14.36 5.34
N THR A 136 3.23 -13.75 4.24
CA THR A 136 1.83 -13.28 4.11
C THR A 136 0.89 -14.32 3.53
N THR A 137 1.37 -15.53 3.19
CA THR A 137 0.58 -16.58 2.54
C THR A 137 -0.19 -17.46 3.52
N HIS A 138 0.06 -17.33 4.80
CA HIS A 138 -0.47 -18.16 5.89
C HIS A 138 -0.84 -17.30 7.11
N ILE A 139 -1.49 -17.92 8.09
CA ILE A 139 -1.74 -17.32 9.40
C ILE A 139 -0.46 -17.42 10.23
N ASP A 140 -0.15 -16.41 11.03
CA ASP A 140 1.03 -16.41 11.92
C ASP A 140 1.07 -17.71 12.76
N GLU A 141 2.25 -18.35 12.80
CA GLU A 141 2.48 -19.64 13.46
C GLU A 141 1.74 -20.86 12.82
N ASP A 142 0.99 -20.69 11.73
CA ASP A 142 0.41 -21.81 10.97
C ASP A 142 1.36 -22.22 9.82
N THR A 143 1.39 -23.50 9.51
CA THR A 143 2.15 -24.05 8.38
C THR A 143 1.30 -24.23 7.12
N THR A 144 0.01 -23.95 7.22
CA THR A 144 -0.94 -24.11 6.12
C THR A 144 -0.88 -22.89 5.20
N ILE A 145 -0.54 -23.11 3.94
CA ILE A 145 -0.44 -22.07 2.90
C ILE A 145 -1.78 -21.93 2.21
N TYR A 146 -2.28 -20.71 2.07
CA TYR A 146 -3.60 -20.40 1.51
C TYR A 146 -3.54 -19.54 0.24
N SER A 147 -2.37 -19.05 -0.13
CA SER A 147 -2.20 -18.16 -1.27
C SER A 147 -0.78 -18.25 -1.83
N VAL A 148 -0.57 -17.64 -3.00
CA VAL A 148 0.77 -17.50 -3.60
C VAL A 148 1.05 -16.01 -3.79
N PRO A 149 2.24 -15.50 -3.43
CA PRO A 149 2.59 -14.10 -3.60
C PRO A 149 2.53 -13.68 -5.08
N TRP A 150 1.96 -12.50 -5.34
CA TRP A 150 1.79 -12.01 -6.70
C TRP A 150 2.58 -10.72 -6.97
N PHE A 151 2.51 -9.74 -6.07
CA PHE A 151 3.37 -8.56 -6.09
C PHE A 151 3.54 -7.95 -4.70
N ILE A 152 4.59 -7.15 -4.56
CA ILE A 152 4.94 -6.46 -3.33
C ILE A 152 4.72 -4.96 -3.51
N ASP A 153 3.98 -4.36 -2.57
CA ASP A 153 3.89 -2.91 -2.38
C ASP A 153 4.94 -2.50 -1.34
N ILE A 154 5.91 -1.71 -1.76
CA ILE A 154 6.87 -1.08 -0.84
C ILE A 154 6.72 0.44 -0.91
N ARG A 155 6.82 1.10 0.25
CA ARG A 155 6.61 2.55 0.37
C ARG A 155 7.87 3.28 0.82
N PRO A 156 8.73 3.68 -0.11
CA PRO A 156 9.86 4.56 0.14
C PRO A 156 9.41 6.02 0.22
N VAL A 157 10.35 6.90 0.52
CA VAL A 157 10.22 8.32 0.19
C VAL A 157 10.58 8.51 -1.29
N LEU A 158 9.67 9.11 -2.04
CA LEU A 158 9.91 9.57 -3.41
C LEU A 158 10.22 11.07 -3.36
N ALA A 159 11.26 11.49 -4.05
CA ALA A 159 11.73 12.87 -4.06
C ALA A 159 11.88 13.42 -5.48
N ASN A 160 11.52 14.67 -5.68
CA ASN A 160 11.69 15.40 -6.93
C ASN A 160 13.12 15.92 -7.03
N LYS A 161 13.94 15.33 -7.93
CA LYS A 161 15.35 15.68 -8.12
C LYS A 161 15.56 17.16 -8.46
N ARG A 162 14.67 17.78 -9.26
CA ARG A 162 14.75 19.19 -9.63
C ARG A 162 14.68 20.07 -8.39
N ILE A 163 13.62 19.90 -7.60
CA ILE A 163 13.41 20.70 -6.39
C ILE A 163 14.59 20.51 -5.41
N LEU A 164 15.06 19.28 -5.23
CA LEU A 164 16.20 19.01 -4.35
C LEU A 164 17.47 19.74 -4.82
N ALA A 165 17.77 19.67 -6.12
CA ALA A 165 18.95 20.32 -6.70
C ALA A 165 18.90 21.85 -6.57
N GLU A 166 17.76 22.48 -6.85
CA GLU A 166 17.53 23.92 -6.73
C GLU A 166 17.68 24.44 -5.30
N HIS A 167 17.47 23.54 -4.32
CA HIS A 167 17.62 23.84 -2.91
C HIS A 167 18.94 23.31 -2.32
N GLY A 168 19.83 22.71 -3.13
CA GLY A 168 21.10 22.13 -2.65
C GLY A 168 20.88 21.05 -1.59
N ILE A 169 19.82 20.23 -1.75
CA ILE A 169 19.48 19.12 -0.86
C ILE A 169 20.05 17.84 -1.47
N THR A 170 20.84 17.12 -0.70
CA THR A 170 21.45 15.86 -1.13
C THR A 170 20.74 14.64 -0.51
N ARG A 171 20.94 13.46 -1.10
CA ARG A 171 20.46 12.20 -0.54
C ARG A 171 20.87 12.00 0.93
N ASP A 172 22.11 12.37 1.26
CA ASP A 172 22.65 12.17 2.62
C ASP A 172 22.05 13.16 3.62
N SER A 173 21.72 14.39 3.21
CA SER A 173 21.14 15.40 4.10
C SER A 173 19.73 15.04 4.61
N VAL A 174 19.02 14.11 3.94
CA VAL A 174 17.66 13.69 4.31
C VAL A 174 17.58 12.29 4.92
N ARG A 175 18.72 11.70 5.27
CA ARG A 175 18.77 10.33 5.82
C ARG A 175 18.23 10.20 7.24
N THR A 176 18.22 11.29 8.00
CA THR A 176 17.73 11.34 9.38
C THR A 176 16.42 12.10 9.43
N TYR A 177 15.63 11.86 10.47
CA TYR A 177 14.37 12.57 10.70
C TYR A 177 14.59 14.10 10.74
N GLU A 178 15.57 14.58 11.49
CA GLU A 178 15.88 16.01 11.55
C GLU A 178 16.38 16.58 10.21
N GLY A 179 17.23 15.85 9.49
CA GLY A 179 17.69 16.25 8.17
C GLY A 179 16.53 16.38 7.18
N PHE A 180 15.57 15.47 7.24
CA PHE A 180 14.37 15.50 6.42
C PHE A 180 13.49 16.73 6.76
N LYS A 181 13.23 17.00 8.06
CA LYS A 181 12.51 18.19 8.50
C LYS A 181 13.20 19.48 8.03
N ASN A 182 14.53 19.55 8.15
CA ASN A 182 15.30 20.71 7.71
C ASN A 182 15.22 20.93 6.19
N ALA A 183 15.23 19.87 5.40
CA ALA A 183 15.02 19.94 3.96
C ALA A 183 13.63 20.51 3.62
N ILE A 184 12.59 20.05 4.29
CA ILE A 184 11.22 20.56 4.11
C ILE A 184 11.15 22.05 4.45
N ARG A 185 11.71 22.49 5.63
CA ARG A 185 11.77 23.91 6.00
C ARG A 185 12.45 24.76 4.95
N LYS A 186 13.59 24.27 4.43
CA LYS A 186 14.38 24.98 3.40
C LYS A 186 13.58 25.18 2.12
N ILE A 187 12.83 24.19 1.68
CA ILE A 187 11.97 24.27 0.49
C ILE A 187 10.82 25.25 0.76
N ASN A 188 10.09 25.06 1.84
CA ASN A 188 8.94 25.91 2.17
C ASN A 188 9.31 27.40 2.36
N SER A 189 10.56 27.68 2.79
CA SER A 189 11.02 29.07 3.02
C SER A 189 11.17 29.89 1.75
N LYS A 190 11.24 29.28 0.56
CA LYS A 190 11.41 30.01 -0.70
C LYS A 190 10.13 30.45 -1.38
N ASP A 191 8.98 29.88 -0.96
CA ASP A 191 7.65 30.14 -1.55
C ASP A 191 7.68 30.11 -3.09
N GLU A 192 8.30 29.07 -3.65
CA GLU A 192 8.44 28.89 -5.10
C GLU A 192 7.07 28.66 -5.73
N VAL A 193 6.78 29.38 -6.81
CA VAL A 193 5.53 29.28 -7.58
C VAL A 193 5.83 28.76 -8.98
N LEU A 194 5.10 27.75 -9.40
CA LEU A 194 5.17 27.18 -10.74
C LEU A 194 4.43 28.07 -11.77
N ASP A 195 4.68 27.85 -13.06
CA ASP A 195 4.09 28.64 -14.16
C ASP A 195 2.56 28.68 -14.17
N ASP A 196 1.91 27.67 -13.58
CA ASP A 196 0.44 27.59 -13.44
C ASP A 196 -0.10 28.22 -12.15
N GLY A 197 0.77 28.81 -11.33
CA GLY A 197 0.42 29.44 -10.08
C GLY A 197 0.39 28.50 -8.87
N ALA A 198 0.71 27.21 -9.02
CA ALA A 198 0.80 26.29 -7.91
C ALA A 198 2.08 26.53 -7.07
N HIS A 199 1.97 26.44 -5.74
CA HIS A 199 3.11 26.58 -4.84
C HIS A 199 3.85 25.26 -4.65
N VAL A 200 5.18 25.30 -4.71
CA VAL A 200 6.04 24.15 -4.37
C VAL A 200 6.07 23.98 -2.85
N LYS A 201 5.80 22.77 -2.39
CA LYS A 201 5.79 22.39 -0.96
C LYS A 201 6.82 21.29 -0.72
N GLY A 202 7.41 21.29 0.48
CA GLY A 202 8.42 20.32 0.85
C GLY A 202 7.86 18.90 0.97
N PHE A 203 6.72 18.73 1.64
CA PHE A 203 6.14 17.42 1.92
C PHE A 203 4.63 17.50 2.03
N ALA A 204 3.96 16.43 1.66
CA ALA A 204 2.54 16.22 1.90
C ALA A 204 2.23 14.72 2.09
N PHE A 205 1.11 14.43 2.72
CA PHE A 205 0.62 13.09 2.97
C PHE A 205 -0.91 13.08 3.02
N PRO A 206 -1.57 11.93 2.77
CA PRO A 206 -3.03 11.84 2.78
C PRO A 206 -3.57 12.08 4.18
N GLY A 207 -4.71 12.76 4.24
CA GLY A 207 -5.36 13.15 5.48
C GLY A 207 -6.44 12.19 5.95
N LYS A 208 -7.37 12.72 6.75
CA LYS A 208 -8.44 11.94 7.37
C LYS A 208 -9.30 11.18 6.36
N SER A 209 -9.81 10.04 6.78
CA SER A 209 -10.66 9.15 6.00
C SER A 209 -9.98 8.49 4.78
N ASP A 210 -8.67 8.61 4.64
CA ASP A 210 -7.92 7.86 3.64
C ASP A 210 -7.50 6.49 4.20
N TRP A 211 -7.76 5.44 3.44
CA TRP A 211 -7.42 4.06 3.84
C TRP A 211 -5.91 3.83 4.04
N ASN A 212 -5.09 4.68 3.45
CA ASN A 212 -3.63 4.61 3.55
C ASN A 212 -3.05 5.17 4.85
N ILE A 213 -3.85 5.80 5.70
CA ILE A 213 -3.35 6.47 6.91
C ILE A 213 -2.49 5.55 7.78
N PRO A 214 -2.92 4.33 8.15
CA PRO A 214 -2.09 3.44 8.97
C PRO A 214 -0.77 3.10 8.30
N HIS A 215 -0.76 2.93 6.97
CA HIS A 215 0.44 2.61 6.20
C HIS A 215 1.43 3.79 6.15
N ASN A 216 0.94 5.02 6.27
CA ASN A 216 1.80 6.21 6.36
C ASN A 216 2.35 6.42 7.78
N PHE A 217 1.62 6.04 8.84
CA PHE A 217 2.13 6.08 10.22
C PHE A 217 3.12 4.96 10.52
N ALA A 218 2.89 3.76 9.99
CA ALA A 218 3.65 2.57 10.30
C ALA A 218 5.18 2.73 10.17
N PRO A 219 5.74 3.30 9.10
CA PRO A 219 7.17 3.51 8.96
C PRO A 219 7.80 4.32 10.09
N TRP A 220 7.13 5.39 10.53
CA TRP A 220 7.62 6.25 11.61
C TRP A 220 7.56 5.55 12.95
N ILE A 221 6.49 4.78 13.22
CA ILE A 221 6.32 3.98 14.42
C ILE A 221 7.41 2.89 14.47
N TRP A 222 7.58 2.13 13.40
CA TRP A 222 8.54 1.01 13.35
C TRP A 222 9.99 1.48 13.36
N SER A 223 10.31 2.59 12.69
CA SER A 223 11.65 3.18 12.71
C SER A 223 12.05 3.69 14.10
N ASN A 224 11.09 3.90 14.99
CA ASN A 224 11.31 4.25 16.39
C ASN A 224 11.17 3.06 17.36
N GLY A 225 10.98 1.83 16.86
CA GLY A 225 10.89 0.61 17.66
C GLY A 225 9.48 0.28 18.17
N GLY A 226 8.48 1.09 17.80
CA GLY A 226 7.08 0.87 18.16
C GLY A 226 6.37 -0.18 17.30
N SER A 227 5.11 -0.44 17.64
CA SER A 227 4.21 -1.32 16.87
C SER A 227 2.76 -1.05 17.27
N PHE A 228 1.81 -1.35 16.39
CA PHE A 228 0.38 -1.21 16.72
C PHE A 228 -0.08 -2.27 17.72
N ILE A 229 0.40 -3.49 17.57
CA ILE A 229 0.13 -4.61 18.46
C ILE A 229 1.43 -5.34 18.80
N LYS A 230 1.44 -6.06 19.92
CA LYS A 230 2.59 -6.82 20.42
C LYS A 230 2.10 -8.09 21.13
N LYS A 231 2.90 -9.15 21.17
CA LYS A 231 2.67 -10.31 22.03
C LYS A 231 3.13 -10.03 23.46
N ASP A 232 2.33 -10.44 24.44
CA ASP A 232 2.74 -10.48 25.85
C ASP A 232 3.64 -11.69 26.14
N GLU A 233 4.05 -11.87 27.38
CA GLU A 233 4.90 -12.99 27.84
C GLU A 233 4.26 -14.37 27.63
N ASN A 234 2.94 -14.43 27.49
CA ASN A 234 2.16 -15.65 27.23
C ASN A 234 1.88 -15.86 25.73
N GLY A 235 2.45 -15.04 24.86
CA GLY A 235 2.25 -15.09 23.41
C GLY A 235 0.90 -14.52 22.94
N LYS A 236 0.12 -13.84 23.79
CA LYS A 236 -1.15 -13.23 23.41
C LYS A 236 -0.95 -11.85 22.81
N TRP A 237 -1.60 -11.62 21.68
CA TRP A 237 -1.60 -10.31 21.05
C TRP A 237 -2.38 -9.27 21.86
N HIS A 238 -1.84 -8.08 21.99
CA HIS A 238 -2.48 -6.93 22.62
C HIS A 238 -2.12 -5.62 21.91
N ALA A 239 -2.91 -4.58 22.09
CA ALA A 239 -2.64 -3.23 21.60
C ALA A 239 -1.36 -2.68 22.24
N ASN A 240 -0.50 -2.08 21.41
CA ASN A 240 0.78 -1.48 21.85
C ASN A 240 0.83 0.04 21.55
N ILE A 241 -0.33 0.66 21.35
CA ILE A 241 -0.45 2.08 20.94
C ILE A 241 0.16 3.02 21.97
N LEU A 242 -0.09 2.75 23.25
CA LEU A 242 0.36 3.60 24.37
C LEU A 242 1.80 3.31 24.82
N SER A 243 2.55 2.41 24.14
CA SER A 243 3.98 2.25 24.46
C SER A 243 4.77 3.50 24.05
N ARG A 244 5.85 3.77 24.79
CA ARG A 244 6.70 4.95 24.54
C ARG A 244 7.23 5.00 23.12
N GLU A 245 7.67 3.88 22.57
CA GLU A 245 8.25 3.76 21.23
C GLU A 245 7.18 4.02 20.15
N THR A 246 5.94 3.55 20.36
CA THR A 246 4.83 3.80 19.45
C THR A 246 4.41 5.27 19.50
N LEU A 247 4.27 5.84 20.71
CA LEU A 247 3.96 7.26 20.88
C LEU A 247 5.05 8.15 20.28
N LEU A 248 6.33 7.78 20.41
CA LEU A 248 7.44 8.51 19.78
C LEU A 248 7.31 8.51 18.24
N GLY A 249 6.99 7.37 17.64
CA GLY A 249 6.79 7.28 16.20
C GLY A 249 5.56 8.07 15.73
N ILE A 250 4.47 8.03 16.47
CA ILE A 250 3.27 8.84 16.20
C ILE A 250 3.61 10.33 16.31
N SER A 251 4.22 10.75 17.41
CA SER A 251 4.66 12.14 17.59
C SER A 251 5.56 12.62 16.46
N SER A 252 6.54 11.81 16.04
CA SER A 252 7.42 12.15 14.91
C SER A 252 6.62 12.49 13.64
N TYR A 253 5.51 11.80 13.37
CA TYR A 253 4.69 12.07 12.20
C TYR A 253 3.78 13.29 12.40
N LEU A 254 3.21 13.46 13.59
CA LEU A 254 2.38 14.63 13.92
C LEU A 254 3.18 15.94 13.88
N HIS A 255 4.48 15.89 14.20
CA HIS A 255 5.35 17.08 14.17
C HIS A 255 5.52 17.70 12.77
N PHE A 256 5.18 17.00 11.67
CA PHE A 256 5.11 17.66 10.37
C PHE A 256 4.00 18.73 10.32
N ILE A 257 2.89 18.53 11.03
CA ILE A 257 1.83 19.54 11.19
C ILE A 257 2.16 20.49 12.34
N MET A 258 2.54 19.97 13.50
CA MET A 258 2.80 20.78 14.71
C MET A 258 3.93 21.79 14.52
N ASP A 259 4.96 21.43 13.75
CA ASP A 259 6.09 22.31 13.39
C ASP A 259 5.80 23.17 12.14
N THR A 260 4.55 23.20 11.66
CA THR A 260 4.11 23.95 10.47
C THR A 260 4.87 23.62 9.18
N LEU A 261 5.42 22.40 9.10
CA LEU A 261 6.13 21.91 7.91
C LEU A 261 5.16 21.46 6.82
N VAL A 262 3.97 21.01 7.20
CA VAL A 262 2.84 20.69 6.34
C VAL A 262 1.65 21.51 6.81
N ASN A 263 0.97 22.19 5.87
CA ASN A 263 -0.24 22.95 6.19
C ASN A 263 -1.35 21.98 6.61
N PRO A 264 -2.07 22.23 7.75
CA PRO A 264 -3.22 21.42 8.16
C PRO A 264 -4.29 21.23 7.09
N GLU A 265 -4.48 22.17 6.17
CA GLU A 265 -5.38 22.01 5.00
C GLU A 265 -5.01 20.82 4.10
N ALA A 266 -3.74 20.41 4.09
CA ALA A 266 -3.30 19.20 3.37
C ALA A 266 -3.96 17.93 3.90
N LEU A 267 -4.45 17.92 5.15
CA LEU A 267 -5.19 16.81 5.74
C LEU A 267 -6.57 16.57 5.09
N GLN A 268 -7.03 17.47 4.20
CA GLN A 268 -8.22 17.26 3.38
C GLN A 268 -7.93 16.49 2.09
N THR A 269 -6.65 16.24 1.76
CA THR A 269 -6.26 15.53 0.54
C THR A 269 -6.22 14.02 0.76
N ASN A 270 -6.46 13.26 -0.32
CA ASN A 270 -6.34 11.81 -0.35
C ASN A 270 -5.07 11.36 -1.09
N THR A 271 -4.78 10.07 -1.03
CA THR A 271 -3.61 9.46 -1.66
C THR A 271 -3.49 9.78 -3.15
N ALA A 272 -4.58 9.75 -3.90
CA ALA A 272 -4.56 10.03 -5.34
C ALA A 272 -4.24 11.51 -5.64
N GLN A 273 -4.77 12.43 -4.86
CA GLN A 273 -4.47 13.86 -4.97
C GLN A 273 -3.02 14.17 -4.64
N ILE A 274 -2.46 13.55 -3.59
CA ILE A 274 -1.04 13.69 -3.24
C ILE A 274 -0.13 13.17 -4.37
N ALA A 275 -0.45 12.00 -4.93
CA ALA A 275 0.29 11.46 -6.07
C ALA A 275 0.23 12.39 -7.29
N GLN A 276 -0.92 12.99 -7.57
CA GLN A 276 -1.09 13.95 -8.65
C GLN A 276 -0.29 15.24 -8.42
N GLN A 277 -0.30 15.81 -7.22
CA GLN A 277 0.51 16.99 -6.88
C GLN A 277 2.01 16.69 -7.07
N PHE A 278 2.48 15.52 -6.64
CA PHE A 278 3.85 15.11 -6.87
C PHE A 278 4.18 15.00 -8.37
N ASN A 279 3.33 14.37 -9.15
CA ASN A 279 3.48 14.22 -10.60
C ASN A 279 3.41 15.56 -11.34
N ASN A 280 2.73 16.56 -10.79
CA ASN A 280 2.71 17.94 -11.29
C ASN A 280 3.97 18.74 -10.91
N GLY A 281 4.86 18.18 -10.07
CA GLY A 281 6.06 18.88 -9.60
C GLY A 281 5.79 19.87 -8.45
N GLU A 282 4.65 19.81 -7.81
CA GLU A 282 4.24 20.68 -6.70
C GLU A 282 4.84 20.23 -5.34
N LEU A 283 5.29 18.98 -5.25
CA LEU A 283 5.83 18.39 -4.01
C LEU A 283 7.28 17.95 -4.18
N ALA A 284 8.11 18.26 -3.19
CA ALA A 284 9.48 17.78 -3.15
C ALA A 284 9.58 16.34 -2.67
N PHE A 285 8.78 15.95 -1.68
CA PHE A 285 8.78 14.62 -1.09
C PHE A 285 7.36 14.09 -0.89
N ILE A 286 7.18 12.79 -1.11
CA ILE A 286 6.01 12.01 -0.68
C ILE A 286 6.46 10.63 -0.19
N VAL A 287 5.68 10.00 0.68
CA VAL A 287 5.77 8.56 0.94
C VAL A 287 4.70 7.87 0.09
N SER A 288 5.11 7.05 -0.86
CA SER A 288 4.18 6.42 -1.79
C SER A 288 4.71 5.10 -2.30
N THR A 289 3.89 4.38 -3.05
CA THR A 289 4.22 3.09 -3.66
C THR A 289 5.27 3.25 -4.77
N SER A 290 6.00 2.18 -5.06
CA SER A 290 6.92 2.11 -6.20
C SER A 290 6.22 2.30 -7.56
N GLU A 291 4.91 2.14 -7.59
CA GLU A 291 4.06 2.31 -8.77
C GLU A 291 4.29 3.64 -9.48
N ILE A 292 4.40 4.74 -8.73
CA ILE A 292 4.63 6.08 -9.32
C ILE A 292 5.93 6.12 -10.12
N VAL A 293 7.01 5.51 -9.62
CA VAL A 293 8.31 5.47 -10.32
C VAL A 293 8.16 4.78 -11.68
N MET A 294 7.40 3.70 -11.73
CA MET A 294 7.20 2.95 -12.97
C MET A 294 6.25 3.64 -13.93
N GLN A 295 5.16 4.18 -13.42
CA GLN A 295 4.17 4.88 -14.24
C GLN A 295 4.77 6.10 -14.96
N THR A 296 5.76 6.76 -14.37
CA THR A 296 6.47 7.87 -15.04
C THR A 296 7.44 7.41 -16.10
N ARG A 297 7.86 6.13 -16.12
CA ARG A 297 8.75 5.54 -17.15
C ARG A 297 8.03 5.10 -18.42
N PHE A 298 6.74 4.82 -18.33
CA PHE A 298 5.96 4.29 -19.43
C PHE A 298 5.07 5.38 -20.05
N HIS A 299 4.93 5.33 -21.38
CA HIS A 299 3.91 6.12 -22.07
C HIS A 299 2.52 5.70 -21.63
N GLY A 300 1.54 6.63 -21.66
CA GLY A 300 0.15 6.34 -21.22
C GLY A 300 -0.49 5.12 -21.89
N SER A 301 -0.16 4.84 -23.17
CA SER A 301 -0.60 3.62 -23.87
C SER A 301 -0.02 2.32 -23.33
N MET A 302 0.98 2.39 -22.45
CA MET A 302 1.63 1.24 -21.78
C MET A 302 1.33 1.19 -20.29
N GLY A 303 0.29 1.91 -19.82
CA GLY A 303 -0.06 2.00 -18.40
C GLY A 303 0.68 3.10 -17.63
N GLY A 304 1.42 3.97 -18.32
CA GLY A 304 2.11 5.10 -17.72
C GLY A 304 1.22 6.33 -17.51
N LEU A 305 1.73 7.31 -16.79
CA LEU A 305 1.09 8.61 -16.56
C LEU A 305 1.30 9.50 -17.78
N SER A 306 0.26 9.65 -18.61
CA SER A 306 0.33 10.47 -19.84
C SER A 306 0.50 11.97 -19.60
N ASN A 307 0.22 12.46 -18.39
CA ASN A 307 0.19 13.89 -18.03
C ASN A 307 1.18 14.25 -16.90
N ALA A 308 2.10 13.36 -16.52
CA ALA A 308 3.10 13.70 -15.52
C ALA A 308 4.04 14.78 -16.06
N ARG A 309 4.21 15.87 -15.31
CA ARG A 309 5.23 16.91 -15.61
C ARG A 309 6.64 16.45 -15.22
N ILE A 310 6.74 15.47 -14.33
CA ILE A 310 8.00 14.86 -13.93
C ILE A 310 8.21 13.54 -14.67
N GLY A 311 9.38 13.36 -15.30
CA GLY A 311 9.79 12.08 -15.87
C GLY A 311 10.41 11.16 -14.81
N SER A 312 10.59 9.89 -15.16
CA SER A 312 11.20 8.89 -14.25
C SER A 312 12.63 9.26 -13.81
N ASP A 313 13.40 9.91 -14.68
CA ASP A 313 14.73 10.46 -14.41
C ASP A 313 14.71 11.61 -13.39
N SER A 314 13.54 12.21 -13.18
CA SER A 314 13.31 13.29 -12.22
C SER A 314 12.94 12.81 -10.82
N ILE A 315 12.71 11.50 -10.62
CA ILE A 315 12.38 10.92 -9.32
C ILE A 315 13.62 10.28 -8.69
N MET A 316 13.87 10.63 -7.44
CA MET A 316 14.85 9.95 -6.57
C MET A 316 14.11 9.10 -5.55
N VAL A 317 14.48 7.82 -5.46
CA VAL A 317 13.99 6.94 -4.41
C VAL A 317 14.90 7.05 -3.19
N LEU A 318 14.32 7.25 -2.02
CA LEU A 318 15.02 7.41 -0.75
C LEU A 318 14.46 6.44 0.29
N PRO A 319 15.27 5.92 1.22
CA PRO A 319 14.74 5.19 2.35
C PRO A 319 13.91 6.12 3.24
N ILE A 320 13.04 5.55 4.07
CA ILE A 320 12.39 6.28 5.16
C ILE A 320 13.47 6.92 6.05
N PRO A 321 13.34 8.18 6.47
CA PRO A 321 14.30 8.81 7.38
C PRO A 321 14.49 8.00 8.66
N LYS A 322 15.74 7.85 9.10
CA LYS A 322 16.07 7.03 10.26
C LYS A 322 15.45 7.59 11.54
N GLY A 323 14.71 6.73 12.24
CA GLY A 323 14.32 6.92 13.63
C GLY A 323 15.35 6.31 14.60
N LYS A 324 14.93 6.01 15.83
CA LYS A 324 15.82 5.52 16.91
C LYS A 324 16.45 4.14 16.62
N VAL A 325 15.73 3.25 15.91
CA VAL A 325 16.22 1.90 15.64
C VAL A 325 16.64 1.68 14.19
N GLY A 326 16.39 2.64 13.30
CA GLY A 326 16.80 2.53 11.91
C GLY A 326 15.78 3.14 10.95
N SER A 327 15.86 2.72 9.68
CA SER A 327 14.91 3.04 8.63
C SER A 327 14.08 1.80 8.33
N VAL A 328 12.78 1.87 8.50
CA VAL A 328 11.86 0.75 8.23
C VAL A 328 10.78 1.22 7.25
N SER A 329 10.70 0.56 6.09
CA SER A 329 9.64 0.80 5.11
C SER A 329 8.42 -0.09 5.38
N PHE A 330 7.23 0.40 5.02
CA PHE A 330 6.06 -0.46 4.97
C PHE A 330 6.14 -1.39 3.76
N ILE A 331 5.83 -2.67 3.97
CA ILE A 331 5.66 -3.68 2.93
C ILE A 331 4.25 -4.24 3.01
N GLY A 332 3.53 -4.10 1.93
CA GLY A 332 2.26 -4.74 1.66
C GLY A 332 2.32 -5.53 0.37
N GLY A 333 1.21 -5.55 -0.34
CA GLY A 333 1.08 -6.18 -1.64
C GLY A 333 -0.14 -7.08 -1.72
N SER A 334 -0.15 -7.96 -2.69
CA SER A 334 -1.27 -8.86 -2.91
C SER A 334 -0.79 -10.27 -3.25
N ASN A 335 -1.59 -11.23 -2.82
CA ASN A 335 -1.45 -12.63 -3.14
C ASN A 335 -2.62 -13.08 -4.02
N LEU A 336 -2.42 -14.17 -4.76
CA LEU A 336 -3.49 -14.89 -5.46
C LEU A 336 -3.97 -16.05 -4.60
N ALA A 337 -5.29 -16.19 -4.50
CA ALA A 337 -5.94 -17.27 -3.75
C ALA A 337 -7.04 -17.94 -4.60
N ILE A 338 -7.47 -19.12 -4.17
CA ILE A 338 -8.54 -19.88 -4.79
C ILE A 338 -9.68 -20.02 -3.77
N PRO A 339 -10.92 -19.63 -4.09
CA PRO A 339 -12.06 -19.85 -3.21
C PRO A 339 -12.22 -21.31 -2.82
N ALA A 340 -12.54 -21.60 -1.57
CA ALA A 340 -12.73 -22.97 -1.09
C ALA A 340 -13.86 -23.70 -1.83
N SER A 341 -14.87 -22.98 -2.28
CA SER A 341 -15.99 -23.53 -3.08
C SER A 341 -15.61 -23.93 -4.50
N ASN A 342 -14.47 -23.46 -5.03
CA ASN A 342 -14.03 -23.76 -6.39
C ASN A 342 -13.69 -25.25 -6.56
N LYS A 343 -14.21 -25.91 -7.61
CA LYS A 343 -13.95 -27.32 -7.93
C LYS A 343 -13.08 -27.51 -9.17
N ARG A 344 -12.71 -26.43 -9.84
CA ARG A 344 -11.95 -26.48 -11.11
C ARG A 344 -10.46 -26.64 -10.84
N LYS A 345 -9.85 -27.66 -11.42
CA LYS A 345 -8.40 -27.87 -11.32
C LYS A 345 -7.62 -26.77 -12.04
N GLU A 346 -8.17 -26.30 -13.15
CA GLU A 346 -7.58 -25.26 -14.00
C GLU A 346 -7.40 -23.91 -13.27
N ALA A 347 -8.12 -23.70 -12.15
CA ALA A 347 -7.93 -22.52 -11.30
C ALA A 347 -6.52 -22.50 -10.69
N PHE A 348 -6.01 -23.65 -10.24
CA PHE A 348 -4.65 -23.76 -9.73
C PHE A 348 -3.60 -23.61 -10.83
N ASP A 349 -3.83 -24.21 -12.02
CA ASP A 349 -2.94 -24.07 -13.18
C ASP A 349 -2.84 -22.59 -13.60
N LEU A 350 -3.96 -21.86 -13.58
CA LEU A 350 -3.99 -20.44 -13.87
C LEU A 350 -3.23 -19.62 -12.80
N LEU A 351 -3.42 -19.95 -11.52
CA LEU A 351 -2.70 -19.29 -10.42
C LEU A 351 -1.19 -19.50 -10.57
N LEU A 352 -0.74 -20.71 -10.86
CA LEU A 352 0.67 -21.01 -11.12
C LEU A 352 1.21 -20.22 -12.31
N PHE A 353 0.48 -20.22 -13.43
CA PHE A 353 0.86 -19.45 -14.62
C PHE A 353 1.08 -17.98 -14.28
N LEU A 354 0.15 -17.35 -13.56
CA LEU A 354 0.24 -15.94 -13.18
C LEU A 354 1.41 -15.64 -12.21
N THR A 355 1.88 -16.67 -11.49
CA THR A 355 2.98 -16.54 -10.53
C THR A 355 4.30 -17.13 -11.02
N GLU A 356 4.42 -17.60 -12.28
CA GLU A 356 5.69 -17.91 -12.93
C GLU A 356 6.58 -16.65 -13.04
N ASP A 357 7.90 -16.80 -12.95
CA ASP A 357 8.86 -15.68 -12.98
C ASP A 357 8.67 -14.75 -14.18
N GLU A 358 8.45 -15.33 -15.37
CA GLU A 358 8.21 -14.56 -16.60
C GLU A 358 6.95 -13.70 -16.53
N ASN A 359 5.86 -14.25 -15.97
CA ASN A 359 4.60 -13.54 -15.83
C ASN A 359 4.65 -12.52 -14.69
N LEU A 360 5.34 -12.84 -13.59
CA LEU A 360 5.61 -11.88 -12.52
C LEU A 360 6.40 -10.69 -13.03
N ASP A 361 7.53 -10.93 -13.74
CA ASP A 361 8.35 -9.86 -14.32
C ASP A 361 7.54 -8.96 -15.26
N ALA A 362 6.85 -9.57 -16.21
CA ALA A 362 6.08 -8.84 -17.22
C ALA A 362 4.90 -8.06 -16.64
N TYR A 363 4.20 -8.63 -15.64
CA TYR A 363 3.07 -7.98 -14.99
C TYR A 363 3.51 -6.86 -14.05
N THR A 364 4.46 -7.15 -13.16
CA THR A 364 4.88 -6.18 -12.13
C THR A 364 5.59 -4.96 -12.71
N LYS A 365 6.34 -5.11 -13.82
CA LYS A 365 6.88 -3.97 -14.56
C LYS A 365 5.81 -3.00 -15.04
N GLN A 366 4.69 -3.50 -15.52
CA GLN A 366 3.62 -2.67 -16.06
C GLN A 366 2.76 -2.02 -14.97
N ILE A 367 2.50 -2.72 -13.88
CA ILE A 367 1.74 -2.15 -12.75
C ILE A 367 2.59 -1.30 -11.81
N GLY A 368 3.93 -1.42 -11.87
CA GLY A 368 4.86 -0.60 -11.09
C GLY A 368 5.16 -1.10 -9.67
N PHE A 369 4.71 -2.30 -9.30
CA PHE A 369 5.03 -2.94 -8.04
C PHE A 369 6.22 -3.89 -8.16
N LEU A 370 6.77 -4.35 -7.05
CA LEU A 370 7.90 -5.27 -7.07
C LEU A 370 7.42 -6.73 -7.23
N PRO A 371 8.14 -7.57 -8.01
CA PRO A 371 7.88 -9.00 -8.05
C PRO A 371 8.30 -9.67 -6.74
N PRO A 372 7.56 -10.68 -6.26
CA PRO A 372 7.95 -11.42 -5.06
C PRO A 372 9.04 -12.46 -5.31
N SER A 373 9.40 -12.73 -6.58
CA SER A 373 10.42 -13.69 -6.96
C SER A 373 11.83 -13.17 -6.70
N ARG A 374 12.65 -13.93 -5.95
CA ARG A 374 14.07 -13.61 -5.69
C ARG A 374 14.87 -13.45 -6.97
N LYS A 375 14.64 -14.34 -7.95
CA LYS A 375 15.34 -14.31 -9.24
C LYS A 375 15.02 -13.05 -10.03
N VAL A 376 13.74 -12.68 -10.12
CA VAL A 376 13.33 -11.47 -10.83
C VAL A 376 13.82 -10.22 -10.12
N LEU A 377 13.75 -10.18 -8.79
CA LEU A 377 14.31 -9.05 -8.01
C LEU A 377 15.81 -8.88 -8.19
N GLN A 378 16.57 -9.98 -8.30
CA GLN A 378 18.02 -9.91 -8.57
C GLN A 378 18.33 -9.27 -9.94
N GLU A 379 17.49 -9.53 -10.95
CA GLU A 379 17.61 -8.86 -12.24
C GLU A 379 17.24 -7.36 -12.15
N TRP A 380 16.18 -7.04 -11.42
CA TRP A 380 15.74 -5.65 -11.23
C TRP A 380 16.76 -4.83 -10.42
N ALA A 381 17.43 -5.45 -9.45
CA ALA A 381 18.45 -4.78 -8.64
C ALA A 381 19.68 -4.30 -9.43
N LYS A 382 19.84 -4.70 -10.70
CA LYS A 382 20.88 -4.18 -11.59
C LYS A 382 20.59 -2.76 -12.08
N ASP A 383 19.32 -2.34 -12.03
CA ASP A 383 18.89 -0.97 -12.30
C ASP A 383 19.03 -0.14 -11.01
N GLU A 384 19.65 1.03 -11.09
CA GLU A 384 19.95 1.88 -9.93
C GLU A 384 18.69 2.29 -9.16
N ASP A 385 17.61 2.63 -9.86
CA ASP A 385 16.37 3.09 -9.24
C ASP A 385 15.62 1.94 -8.54
N TYR A 386 15.70 0.72 -9.10
CA TYR A 386 15.11 -0.45 -8.45
C TYR A 386 15.97 -1.02 -7.34
N ASN A 387 17.28 -0.87 -7.40
CA ASN A 387 18.18 -1.37 -6.37
C ASN A 387 17.82 -0.85 -4.99
N ILE A 388 17.45 0.43 -4.87
CA ILE A 388 17.03 1.01 -3.59
C ILE A 388 15.72 0.40 -3.09
N LEU A 389 14.76 0.14 -3.99
CA LEU A 389 13.50 -0.52 -3.65
C LEU A 389 13.75 -1.97 -3.19
N VAL A 390 14.59 -2.71 -3.90
CA VAL A 390 14.97 -4.07 -3.52
C VAL A 390 15.69 -4.09 -2.16
N ARG A 391 16.60 -3.16 -1.91
CA ARG A 391 17.29 -3.02 -0.61
C ARG A 391 16.33 -2.67 0.53
N ALA A 392 15.30 -1.86 0.25
CA ALA A 392 14.32 -1.52 1.27
C ALA A 392 13.49 -2.75 1.73
N LEU A 393 13.42 -3.83 0.92
CA LEU A 393 12.81 -5.09 1.34
C LEU A 393 13.58 -5.76 2.50
N GLU A 394 14.90 -5.54 2.60
CA GLU A 394 15.73 -6.13 3.68
C GLU A 394 15.38 -5.57 5.06
N THR A 395 14.95 -4.31 5.11
CA THR A 395 14.57 -3.60 6.34
C THR A 395 13.08 -3.29 6.41
N GLY A 396 12.33 -3.71 5.39
CA GLY A 396 10.90 -3.49 5.32
C GLY A 396 10.13 -4.43 6.26
N ARG A 397 8.95 -3.98 6.68
CA ARG A 397 8.09 -4.72 7.59
C ARG A 397 6.66 -4.78 7.04
N ALA A 398 6.08 -5.98 7.10
CA ALA A 398 4.65 -6.19 6.87
C ALA A 398 3.90 -6.18 8.21
N TYR A 399 2.58 -6.05 8.15
CA TYR A 399 1.72 -6.28 9.30
C TYR A 399 1.70 -7.75 9.71
N MET A 400 1.20 -7.99 10.90
CA MET A 400 1.07 -9.35 11.43
C MET A 400 -0.01 -10.12 10.68
N ALA A 401 0.30 -11.35 10.31
CA ALA A 401 -0.62 -12.23 9.59
C ALA A 401 -1.61 -12.92 10.55
N ILE A 402 -2.45 -12.14 11.22
CA ILE A 402 -3.47 -12.62 12.17
C ILE A 402 -4.87 -12.41 11.60
N PRO A 403 -5.85 -13.27 11.93
CA PRO A 403 -7.22 -13.17 11.41
C PRO A 403 -7.90 -11.84 11.69
N GLU A 404 -7.62 -11.24 12.82
CA GLU A 404 -8.23 -9.99 13.28
C GLU A 404 -7.69 -8.76 12.53
N TRP A 405 -6.56 -8.88 11.81
CA TRP A 405 -5.87 -7.71 11.26
C TRP A 405 -6.76 -6.84 10.35
N GLY A 406 -7.59 -7.44 9.51
CA GLY A 406 -8.49 -6.67 8.65
C GLY A 406 -9.44 -5.74 9.42
N GLU A 407 -9.93 -6.17 10.59
CA GLU A 407 -10.76 -5.34 11.47
C GLU A 407 -9.92 -4.32 12.25
N LEU A 408 -8.71 -4.71 12.68
CA LEU A 408 -7.77 -3.80 13.36
C LEU A 408 -7.34 -2.65 12.44
N GLU A 409 -7.15 -2.91 11.16
CA GLU A 409 -6.79 -1.90 10.16
C GLU A 409 -7.87 -0.82 10.06
N GLN A 410 -9.16 -1.19 10.09
CA GLN A 410 -10.28 -0.23 10.12
C GLN A 410 -10.27 0.61 11.41
N LEU A 411 -9.98 0.01 12.56
CA LEU A 411 -9.85 0.74 13.83
C LEU A 411 -8.66 1.72 13.79
N LEU A 412 -7.55 1.34 13.18
CA LEU A 412 -6.39 2.22 13.01
C LEU A 412 -6.70 3.39 12.06
N VAL A 413 -7.41 3.15 10.95
CA VAL A 413 -7.90 4.23 10.07
C VAL A 413 -8.76 5.21 10.86
N ALA A 414 -9.73 4.72 11.64
CA ALA A 414 -10.63 5.55 12.44
C ALA A 414 -9.86 6.34 13.52
N MET A 415 -8.94 5.68 14.25
CA MET A 415 -8.10 6.32 15.27
C MET A 415 -7.27 7.47 14.70
N PHE A 416 -6.52 7.21 13.64
CA PHE A 416 -5.66 8.22 13.04
C PHE A 416 -6.45 9.33 12.34
N SER A 417 -7.63 9.01 11.77
CA SER A 417 -8.54 10.03 11.24
C SER A 417 -9.03 10.99 12.33
N ALA A 418 -9.37 10.46 13.51
CA ALA A 418 -9.75 11.28 14.66
C ALA A 418 -8.59 12.15 15.18
N ILE A 419 -7.34 11.64 15.12
CA ILE A 419 -6.15 12.42 15.45
C ILE A 419 -5.91 13.53 14.43
N TRP A 420 -6.03 13.23 13.13
CA TRP A 420 -5.90 14.23 12.07
C TRP A 420 -6.95 15.33 12.19
N GLU A 421 -8.19 15.00 12.57
CA GLU A 421 -9.22 16.01 12.82
C GLU A 421 -8.83 16.97 13.97
N GLN A 422 -8.21 16.44 15.03
CA GLN A 422 -7.68 17.28 16.12
C GLN A 422 -6.53 18.18 15.65
N MET A 423 -5.67 17.70 14.74
CA MET A 423 -4.56 18.50 14.20
C MET A 423 -5.03 19.56 13.21
N GLU A 424 -6.07 19.27 12.43
CA GLU A 424 -6.66 20.20 11.45
C GLU A 424 -7.35 21.38 12.13
N ILE A 425 -8.02 21.12 13.23
CA ILE A 425 -8.80 22.12 13.98
C ILE A 425 -8.13 22.38 15.35
N PRO A 426 -7.26 23.39 15.46
CA PRO A 426 -6.47 23.62 16.68
C PRO A 426 -7.29 23.71 17.98
N SER A 427 -8.56 24.17 17.92
CA SER A 427 -9.45 24.20 19.07
C SER A 427 -9.91 22.82 19.56
N LEU A 428 -9.74 21.79 18.76
CA LEU A 428 -10.03 20.40 19.12
C LEU A 428 -8.83 19.68 19.73
N TYR A 429 -7.60 20.20 19.52
CA TYR A 429 -6.40 19.57 20.06
C TYR A 429 -6.25 19.85 21.55
N SER A 430 -6.08 18.79 22.32
CA SER A 430 -5.53 18.83 23.67
C SER A 430 -4.93 17.46 24.00
N GLU A 431 -3.95 17.42 24.91
CA GLU A 431 -3.36 16.16 25.37
C GLU A 431 -4.41 15.22 25.98
N ASP A 432 -5.43 15.77 26.65
CA ASP A 432 -6.54 14.98 27.19
C ASP A 432 -7.35 14.30 26.08
N LYS A 433 -7.74 15.03 25.04
CA LYS A 433 -8.48 14.47 23.91
C LYS A 433 -7.64 13.47 23.12
N LEU A 434 -6.36 13.74 22.96
CA LEU A 434 -5.44 12.81 22.30
C LEU A 434 -5.34 11.52 23.11
N TYR A 435 -5.20 11.62 24.45
CA TYR A 435 -5.21 10.47 25.34
C TYR A 435 -6.53 9.69 25.26
N GLU A 436 -7.67 10.37 25.32
CA GLU A 436 -9.00 9.75 25.20
C GLU A 436 -9.12 8.95 23.90
N THR A 437 -8.65 9.51 22.78
CA THR A 437 -8.62 8.82 21.48
C THR A 437 -7.75 7.57 21.55
N PHE A 438 -6.52 7.65 22.03
CA PHE A 438 -5.64 6.49 22.14
C PHE A 438 -6.20 5.45 23.11
N GLN A 439 -6.76 5.86 24.24
CA GLN A 439 -7.37 4.96 25.22
C GLN A 439 -8.55 4.20 24.63
N GLN A 440 -9.47 4.89 23.97
CA GLN A 440 -10.64 4.31 23.32
C GLN A 440 -10.21 3.22 22.32
N TYR A 441 -9.36 3.57 21.36
CA TYR A 441 -8.97 2.63 20.31
C TYR A 441 -8.07 1.51 20.81
N THR A 442 -7.24 1.76 21.83
CA THR A 442 -6.49 0.70 22.53
C THR A 442 -7.45 -0.33 23.15
N ALA A 443 -8.53 0.13 23.77
CA ALA A 443 -9.54 -0.77 24.34
C ALA A 443 -10.30 -1.54 23.26
N GLU A 444 -10.67 -0.90 22.16
CA GLU A 444 -11.36 -1.55 21.04
C GLU A 444 -10.47 -2.59 20.34
N ILE A 445 -9.19 -2.29 20.11
CA ILE A 445 -8.20 -3.23 19.58
C ILE A 445 -8.03 -4.43 20.52
N ASN A 446 -7.86 -4.19 21.82
CA ASN A 446 -7.75 -5.25 22.81
C ASN A 446 -9.01 -6.13 22.87
N LYS A 447 -10.20 -5.53 22.75
CA LYS A 447 -11.46 -6.27 22.66
C LYS A 447 -11.49 -7.21 21.45
N LYS A 448 -11.01 -6.75 20.28
CA LYS A 448 -10.90 -7.60 19.07
C LYS A 448 -9.90 -8.73 19.25
N LEU A 449 -8.81 -8.49 19.96
CA LEU A 449 -7.77 -9.47 20.27
C LEU A 449 -8.10 -10.37 21.46
N ASN A 450 -9.30 -10.25 22.06
CA ASN A 450 -9.70 -10.95 23.28
C ASN A 450 -8.69 -10.78 24.44
N TYR A 451 -8.14 -9.55 24.57
CA TYR A 451 -7.15 -9.20 25.58
C TYR A 451 -7.76 -8.28 26.67
N PRO A 452 -7.42 -8.49 27.96
CA PRO A 452 -7.92 -7.64 29.05
C PRO A 452 -7.45 -6.19 28.93
N THR A 453 -8.31 -5.22 29.30
CA THR A 453 -8.00 -3.78 29.24
C THR A 453 -7.64 -3.16 30.59
N ASN A 454 -7.43 -3.97 31.64
CA ASN A 454 -7.41 -3.53 33.03
C ASN A 454 -6.14 -2.78 33.46
N SER A 455 -5.10 -2.70 32.63
CA SER A 455 -3.80 -2.08 32.98
C SER A 455 -3.32 -1.10 31.91
N MET A 456 -4.21 -0.23 31.43
CA MET A 456 -3.79 0.81 30.49
C MET A 456 -3.12 1.96 31.24
N MET A 457 -2.19 2.63 30.56
CA MET A 457 -1.56 3.90 31.02
C MET A 457 -2.64 4.91 31.45
N THR A 458 -2.42 5.59 32.56
CA THR A 458 -3.32 6.66 33.03
C THR A 458 -3.09 7.97 32.24
N ALA A 459 -4.05 8.90 32.30
CA ALA A 459 -3.91 10.20 31.66
C ALA A 459 -2.68 10.99 32.14
N ALA A 460 -2.36 10.90 33.43
CA ALA A 460 -1.19 11.58 34.01
C ALA A 460 0.13 10.99 33.48
N GLU A 461 0.22 9.65 33.41
CA GLU A 461 1.39 8.96 32.85
C GLU A 461 1.54 9.26 31.36
N PHE A 462 0.41 9.29 30.61
CA PHE A 462 0.42 9.67 29.20
C PHE A 462 0.96 11.07 28.99
N LYS A 463 0.43 12.07 29.71
CA LYS A 463 0.89 13.46 29.60
C LYS A 463 2.37 13.60 29.91
N ALA A 464 2.85 12.96 30.97
CA ALA A 464 4.27 12.97 31.32
C ALA A 464 5.15 12.35 30.22
N ALA A 465 4.72 11.23 29.64
CA ALA A 465 5.42 10.56 28.55
C ALA A 465 5.37 11.39 27.26
N TRP A 466 4.21 11.94 26.91
CA TRP A 466 3.98 12.72 25.71
C TRP A 466 4.79 14.02 25.69
N ASN A 467 4.82 14.75 26.82
CA ASN A 467 5.62 15.97 26.95
C ASN A 467 7.12 15.68 26.81
N LYS A 468 7.61 14.62 27.45
CA LYS A 468 9.00 14.20 27.30
C LYS A 468 9.35 13.80 25.86
N ILE A 469 8.43 13.13 25.17
CA ILE A 469 8.59 12.76 23.76
C ILE A 469 8.67 14.01 22.87
N ASN A 470 7.80 14.99 23.10
CA ASN A 470 7.78 16.23 22.32
C ASN A 470 9.03 17.10 22.58
N GLU A 471 9.54 17.12 23.81
CA GLU A 471 10.83 17.74 24.10
C GLU A 471 11.98 17.11 23.31
N GLU A 472 11.99 15.78 23.16
CA GLU A 472 12.98 15.05 22.32
C GLU A 472 12.85 15.35 20.82
N GLN A 473 11.68 15.78 20.34
CA GLN A 473 11.41 16.12 18.93
C GLN A 473 11.75 17.59 18.60
N THR A 474 11.83 18.44 19.62
CA THR A 474 12.15 19.86 19.44
C THR A 474 13.65 20.01 19.20
N PRO A 475 14.10 20.66 18.11
CA PRO A 475 15.52 20.89 17.89
C PRO A 475 16.13 21.68 19.04
N VAL A 476 17.22 21.20 19.62
CA VAL A 476 18.06 22.03 20.48
C VAL A 476 18.64 23.12 19.60
N VAL A 477 18.12 24.33 19.70
CA VAL A 477 18.78 25.51 19.11
C VAL A 477 20.06 25.70 19.90
N GLU A 478 21.18 25.16 19.44
CA GLU A 478 22.48 25.62 19.91
C GLU A 478 22.59 27.10 19.54
N VAL A 479 22.33 27.95 20.48
CA VAL A 479 22.72 29.37 20.38
C VAL A 479 24.24 29.34 20.24
N ALA A 480 24.74 29.56 19.01
CA ALA A 480 26.16 29.77 18.80
C ALA A 480 26.60 30.85 19.82
N LYS A 481 27.43 30.49 20.77
CA LYS A 481 28.08 31.43 21.65
C LYS A 481 29.05 32.22 20.79
N ASP A 482 28.54 33.33 20.27
CA ASP A 482 29.39 34.34 19.65
C ASP A 482 30.33 34.83 20.74
N SER A 483 31.61 34.50 20.61
CA SER A 483 32.67 34.95 21.50
C SER A 483 33.03 36.40 21.16
N THR A 484 32.14 37.31 21.50
CA THR A 484 32.48 38.74 21.62
C THR A 484 32.08 39.24 22.98
N ASN A 485 33.08 39.60 23.76
CA ASN A 485 32.94 40.28 25.06
C ASN A 485 32.06 41.53 24.93
N GLY A 486 30.94 41.59 25.61
CA GLY A 486 30.11 42.77 25.68
C GLY A 486 28.89 42.56 26.57
N VAL A 487 29.00 43.01 27.82
CA VAL A 487 27.96 43.47 28.77
C VAL A 487 26.61 42.72 28.71
N VAL A 488 26.39 41.89 29.70
CA VAL A 488 25.11 41.19 29.97
C VAL A 488 24.09 42.23 30.47
N ASP A 489 23.01 42.44 29.72
CA ASP A 489 21.80 43.10 30.20
C ASP A 489 20.79 42.04 30.67
N ASP A 490 20.41 42.14 31.94
CA ASP A 490 19.75 41.09 32.74
C ASP A 490 18.21 41.10 32.60
N ASN A 491 17.67 41.32 31.38
CA ASN A 491 16.23 41.43 31.14
C ASN A 491 15.73 40.67 29.92
N MET A 492 15.82 39.32 29.94
CA MET A 492 15.02 38.49 29.01
C MET A 492 14.53 37.18 29.64
N LYS A 493 13.58 37.32 30.57
CA LYS A 493 12.68 36.23 30.98
C LYS A 493 11.30 36.46 30.36
N THR A 494 11.12 36.26 29.03
CA THR A 494 9.78 36.32 28.43
C THR A 494 9.69 35.49 27.14
N ALA A 495 9.98 34.18 27.19
CA ALA A 495 9.71 33.28 26.09
C ALA A 495 8.24 32.79 25.92
N PRO A 496 7.38 32.76 26.97
CA PRO A 496 5.97 32.38 26.76
C PRO A 496 5.07 33.48 26.21
N PHE A 497 5.55 34.74 26.16
CA PHE A 497 4.69 35.90 25.81
C PHE A 497 4.53 36.12 24.29
N VAL A 498 5.47 35.68 23.48
CA VAL A 498 5.43 35.91 22.03
C VAL A 498 4.38 35.01 21.33
N PHE A 499 4.15 33.82 21.84
CA PHE A 499 3.15 32.91 21.30
C PHE A 499 1.71 33.38 21.56
N ALA A 500 1.46 33.94 22.73
CA ALA A 500 0.16 34.54 23.11
C ALA A 500 -0.17 35.79 22.29
N VAL A 501 0.83 36.62 21.95
CA VAL A 501 0.62 37.85 21.18
C VAL A 501 0.32 37.59 19.72
N MET A 502 0.92 36.57 19.10
CA MET A 502 0.59 36.18 17.69
C MET A 502 -0.81 35.59 17.57
N LEU A 503 -1.26 34.81 18.55
CA LEU A 503 -2.64 34.29 18.58
C LEU A 503 -3.67 35.42 18.73
N ILE A 504 -3.40 36.44 19.57
CA ILE A 504 -4.30 37.58 19.77
C ILE A 504 -4.35 38.47 18.51
N LEU A 505 -3.24 38.68 17.83
CA LEU A 505 -3.20 39.47 16.59
C LEU A 505 -3.90 38.74 15.42
N GLY A 506 -3.79 37.42 15.33
CA GLY A 506 -4.53 36.60 14.36
C GLY A 506 -6.06 36.69 14.57
N PHE A 507 -6.51 36.64 15.83
CA PHE A 507 -7.93 36.78 16.17
C PHE A 507 -8.47 38.21 15.89
N LEU A 508 -7.68 39.22 16.16
CA LEU A 508 -8.07 40.60 15.85
C LEU A 508 -8.21 40.85 14.35
N PHE A 509 -7.32 40.26 13.52
CA PHE A 509 -7.38 40.39 12.07
C PHE A 509 -8.59 39.67 11.46
N ALA A 510 -8.90 38.48 11.98
CA ALA A 510 -10.09 37.72 11.57
C ALA A 510 -11.41 38.44 11.95
N PHE A 511 -11.43 39.05 13.16
CA PHE A 511 -12.61 39.80 13.66
C PHE A 511 -12.86 41.10 12.88
N LEU A 512 -11.80 41.82 12.50
CA LEU A 512 -11.91 43.07 11.73
C LEU A 512 -12.31 42.80 10.26
N ARG A 513 -11.99 41.63 9.70
CA ARG A 513 -12.39 41.22 8.35
C ARG A 513 -13.88 40.85 8.25
N LYS A 514 -14.49 40.39 9.36
CA LYS A 514 -15.94 40.06 9.45
C LYS A 514 -16.85 41.29 9.59
N ARG A 515 -16.31 42.49 9.87
CA ARG A 515 -17.08 43.73 10.00
C ARG A 515 -17.11 44.57 8.73
N LYS A 516 -16.49 44.11 7.62
CA LYS A 516 -16.48 44.80 6.32
C LYS A 516 -17.20 44.02 5.20
N LYS A 517 -18.11 43.14 5.58
CA LYS A 517 -19.11 42.58 4.64
C LYS A 517 -20.52 42.88 5.15
#